data_7a11ff079fcd031363ca2662f7b39745
#
_entry.id   7a11ff079fcd031363ca2662f7b39745
#
_cell.length_a   1.000
_cell.length_b   1.000
_cell.length_c   1.000
_cell.angle_alpha   90.00
_cell.angle_beta   90.00
_cell.angle_gamma   90.00
#
_symmetry.space_group_name_H-M   'P 1'
#
loop_
_entity.id
_entity.type
_entity.pdbx_description
1 polymer ?
#
loop_
_entity_poly.entity_id
_entity_poly.type
_entity_poly.pdbx_seq_one_letter_code
_entity_poly.pdbx_strand_id
1 'polypeptide(L)'
;ELPVRMSVCLDYLFEPEHLTAEQRSDPYRAARMGGFKRVSSVTDILVPVMACLYVVGALVIIFANVGELPAVIGMIFEDAFTGRAAVGGFAGATIMAAIRWGAARGVYSNEAGLGSTIAGHCTADTDHPIRQAQFGIFEVFMDTIVICTITSLAVLCSGVWTQEGLSSGQLALAAFQSVFGNFGAIFVAVTVFLFVFSTIISAGFFGQIQAEILFGRKFSKVWVYIYPLFICIACAFSNVTTMYMILDGFLAVVVILNMIGLVFMCKQVKDLQTEYYNTPGMYYLADRAAKEAKKAAK
;
A
#
# COMPACT_ATOMS: atom_id res chain seq x y z
N GLU A 1 -9.88 -14.69 28.42
CA GLU A 1 -9.30 -13.35 28.25
C GLU A 1 -8.98 -13.20 26.77
N LEU A 2 -9.93 -12.63 26.00
CA LEU A 2 -9.62 -12.12 24.65
C LEU A 2 -8.40 -11.22 24.78
N PRO A 3 -7.46 -11.28 23.84
CA PRO A 3 -6.28 -10.46 23.95
C PRO A 3 -6.71 -9.00 24.08
N VAL A 4 -6.37 -8.43 25.22
CA VAL A 4 -6.67 -7.07 25.70
C VAL A 4 -6.46 -5.97 24.63
N ARG A 5 -5.89 -6.32 23.50
CA ARG A 5 -5.33 -5.43 22.49
C ARG A 5 -6.26 -5.04 21.35
N MET A 6 -7.11 -5.95 20.88
CA MET A 6 -8.13 -5.58 19.91
C MET A 6 -9.38 -5.06 20.62
N SER A 7 -9.70 -5.62 21.79
CA SER A 7 -10.71 -5.02 22.66
C SER A 7 -10.30 -3.59 23.02
N VAL A 8 -9.04 -3.33 23.37
CA VAL A 8 -8.56 -1.97 23.66
C VAL A 8 -8.62 -1.05 22.43
N CYS A 9 -8.30 -1.51 21.22
CA CYS A 9 -8.49 -0.69 20.01
C CYS A 9 -9.97 -0.53 19.67
N LEU A 10 -10.78 -1.58 19.81
CA LEU A 10 -12.22 -1.52 19.61
C LEU A 10 -12.90 -0.72 20.73
N ASP A 11 -12.52 -0.95 21.99
CA ASP A 11 -13.04 -0.21 23.15
C ASP A 11 -12.63 1.27 23.08
N TYR A 12 -11.44 1.59 22.58
CA TYR A 12 -11.04 2.97 22.33
C TYR A 12 -11.87 3.63 21.21
N LEU A 13 -12.25 2.87 20.19
CA LEU A 13 -13.09 3.36 19.09
C LEU A 13 -14.58 3.38 19.43
N PHE A 14 -15.06 2.42 20.22
CA PHE A 14 -16.49 2.22 20.46
C PHE A 14 -16.95 2.61 21.88
N GLU A 15 -16.10 2.45 22.90
CA GLU A 15 -16.44 2.73 24.31
C GLU A 15 -15.21 3.24 25.10
N PRO A 16 -14.75 4.47 24.86
CA PRO A 16 -13.55 5.02 25.52
C PRO A 16 -13.69 5.17 27.04
N GLU A 17 -14.91 5.10 27.57
CA GLU A 17 -15.18 5.29 29.01
C GLU A 17 -14.77 4.10 29.88
N HIS A 18 -14.66 2.91 29.30
CA HIS A 18 -14.30 1.67 30.03
C HIS A 18 -12.78 1.43 30.14
N LEU A 19 -11.96 2.26 29.52
CA LEU A 19 -10.51 2.14 29.59
C LEU A 19 -9.96 2.61 30.94
N THR A 20 -9.03 1.85 31.51
CA THR A 20 -8.30 2.29 32.72
C THR A 20 -7.42 3.51 32.39
N ALA A 21 -7.08 4.31 33.41
CA ALA A 21 -6.20 5.47 33.23
C ALA A 21 -4.86 5.09 32.59
N GLU A 22 -4.33 3.89 32.89
CA GLU A 22 -3.09 3.35 32.33
C GLU A 22 -3.27 2.92 30.86
N GLN A 23 -4.42 2.38 30.50
CA GLN A 23 -4.78 2.03 29.12
C GLN A 23 -5.02 3.27 28.25
N ARG A 24 -5.59 4.35 28.83
CA ARG A 24 -5.76 5.64 28.16
C ARG A 24 -4.43 6.36 27.94
N SER A 25 -3.47 6.22 28.85
CA SER A 25 -2.16 6.88 28.75
C SER A 25 -1.21 6.21 27.77
N ASP A 26 -1.36 4.90 27.49
CA ASP A 26 -0.55 4.17 26.52
C ASP A 26 -1.31 2.99 25.91
N PRO A 27 -2.34 3.23 25.08
CA PRO A 27 -3.10 2.19 24.39
C PRO A 27 -2.20 1.36 23.45
N TYR A 28 -1.04 1.87 23.06
CA TYR A 28 -0.09 1.25 22.12
C TYR A 28 1.06 0.52 22.81
N ARG A 29 1.22 0.65 24.12
CA ARG A 29 2.26 -0.06 24.89
C ARG A 29 2.14 -1.58 24.72
N ALA A 30 0.92 -2.05 24.54
CA ALA A 30 0.63 -3.44 24.29
C ALA A 30 0.98 -3.89 22.85
N ALA A 31 0.96 -2.99 21.87
CA ALA A 31 1.34 -3.27 20.48
C ALA A 31 2.86 -3.20 20.23
N ARG A 32 3.64 -2.69 21.16
CA ARG A 32 5.13 -2.70 21.12
C ARG A 32 5.67 -4.12 21.36
N MET A 33 5.36 -5.04 20.47
CA MET A 33 5.99 -6.35 20.46
C MET A 33 7.45 -6.19 20.05
N GLY A 34 8.37 -6.80 20.78
CA GLY A 34 9.82 -6.67 20.55
C GLY A 34 10.28 -7.10 19.14
N GLY A 35 9.46 -7.84 18.40
CA GLY A 35 9.69 -8.18 17.00
C GLY A 35 9.42 -7.02 16.04
N PHE A 36 8.36 -6.25 16.24
CA PHE A 36 8.00 -5.09 15.38
C PHE A 36 9.12 -4.04 15.37
N LYS A 37 9.68 -3.70 16.55
CA LYS A 37 10.73 -2.69 16.64
C LYS A 37 11.97 -3.02 15.82
N ARG A 38 12.33 -4.31 15.70
CA ARG A 38 13.45 -4.76 14.86
C ARG A 38 13.10 -4.73 13.38
N VAL A 39 11.91 -5.19 13.01
CA VAL A 39 11.43 -5.14 11.62
C VAL A 39 11.35 -3.69 11.15
N SER A 40 10.70 -2.82 11.92
CA SER A 40 10.58 -1.39 11.63
C SER A 40 11.96 -0.74 11.46
N SER A 41 12.90 -0.97 12.38
CA SER A 41 14.23 -0.34 12.30
C SER A 41 15.00 -0.70 11.02
N VAL A 42 14.79 -1.88 10.46
CA VAL A 42 15.41 -2.29 9.19
C VAL A 42 14.65 -1.70 8.00
N THR A 43 13.33 -1.79 8.01
CA THR A 43 12.50 -1.31 6.91
C THR A 43 12.48 0.20 6.80
N ASP A 44 12.56 0.94 7.91
CA ASP A 44 12.58 2.40 7.95
C ASP A 44 13.75 3.02 7.17
N ILE A 45 14.87 2.31 7.07
CA ILE A 45 16.04 2.75 6.29
C ILE A 45 16.02 2.10 4.90
N LEU A 46 15.76 0.80 4.85
CA LEU A 46 15.87 0.01 3.63
C LEU A 46 14.85 0.46 2.58
N VAL A 47 13.58 0.64 2.97
CA VAL A 47 12.49 0.96 2.05
C VAL A 47 12.69 2.33 1.37
N PRO A 48 12.93 3.44 2.08
CA PRO A 48 13.18 4.72 1.41
C PRO A 48 14.40 4.70 0.49
N VAL A 49 15.50 4.06 0.90
CA VAL A 49 16.71 3.98 0.08
C VAL A 49 16.45 3.22 -1.22
N MET A 50 15.85 2.04 -1.15
CA MET A 50 15.56 1.25 -2.34
C MET A 50 14.53 1.93 -3.26
N ALA A 51 13.49 2.57 -2.68
CA ALA A 51 12.49 3.30 -3.44
C ALA A 51 13.11 4.50 -4.18
N CYS A 52 13.95 5.28 -3.49
CA CYS A 52 14.68 6.41 -4.13
C CYS A 52 15.58 5.92 -5.25
N LEU A 53 16.36 4.85 -5.03
CA LEU A 53 17.23 4.29 -6.05
C LEU A 53 16.45 3.82 -7.27
N TYR A 54 15.33 3.13 -7.05
CA TYR A 54 14.46 2.65 -8.12
C TYR A 54 13.84 3.82 -8.91
N VAL A 55 13.30 4.82 -8.23
CA VAL A 55 12.70 6.01 -8.86
C VAL A 55 13.74 6.76 -9.69
N VAL A 56 14.92 6.98 -9.14
CA VAL A 56 16.01 7.65 -9.87
C VAL A 56 16.41 6.85 -11.12
N GLY A 57 16.57 5.54 -11.00
CA GLY A 57 16.87 4.66 -12.14
C GLY A 57 15.80 4.70 -13.22
N ALA A 58 14.53 4.62 -12.84
CA ALA A 58 13.40 4.70 -13.76
C ALA A 58 13.27 6.07 -14.43
N LEU A 59 13.53 7.16 -13.69
CA LEU A 59 13.60 8.52 -14.27
C LEU A 59 14.71 8.64 -15.31
N VAL A 60 15.88 8.06 -15.07
CA VAL A 60 16.97 8.04 -16.07
C VAL A 60 16.51 7.35 -17.35
N ILE A 61 15.76 6.26 -17.27
CA ILE A 61 15.22 5.58 -18.47
C ILE A 61 14.25 6.50 -19.22
N ILE A 62 13.35 7.19 -18.52
CA ILE A 62 12.41 8.14 -19.11
C ILE A 62 13.16 9.28 -19.80
N PHE A 63 14.14 9.87 -19.14
CA PHE A 63 14.94 10.96 -19.72
C PHE A 63 15.81 10.50 -20.89
N ALA A 64 16.36 9.30 -20.87
CA ALA A 64 17.09 8.71 -21.99
C ALA A 64 16.21 8.53 -23.23
N ASN A 65 14.91 8.32 -23.04
CA ASN A 65 13.90 8.14 -24.09
C ASN A 65 12.87 9.30 -24.12
N VAL A 66 13.27 10.50 -23.74
CA VAL A 66 12.34 11.64 -23.60
C VAL A 66 11.64 12.01 -24.90
N GLY A 67 12.23 11.70 -26.06
CA GLY A 67 11.62 11.90 -27.37
C GLY A 67 10.35 11.08 -27.58
N GLU A 68 10.25 9.90 -26.98
CA GLU A 68 9.10 9.01 -27.06
C GLU A 68 7.97 9.41 -26.07
N LEU A 69 8.29 10.21 -25.06
CA LEU A 69 7.35 10.54 -23.98
C LEU A 69 6.04 11.18 -24.48
N PRO A 70 6.04 12.17 -25.42
CA PRO A 70 4.80 12.74 -25.93
C PRO A 70 3.93 11.71 -26.67
N ALA A 71 4.57 10.83 -27.46
CA ALA A 71 3.88 9.78 -28.21
C ALA A 71 3.28 8.74 -27.24
N VAL A 72 4.00 8.35 -26.21
CA VAL A 72 3.54 7.42 -25.17
C VAL A 72 2.34 8.00 -24.41
N ILE A 73 2.42 9.27 -23.99
CA ILE A 73 1.29 9.93 -23.30
C ILE A 73 0.07 10.00 -24.25
N GLY A 74 0.28 10.38 -25.49
CA GLY A 74 -0.78 10.38 -26.50
C GLY A 74 -1.43 9.01 -26.67
N MET A 75 -0.62 7.97 -26.78
CA MET A 75 -1.08 6.57 -26.87
C MET A 75 -1.91 6.14 -25.66
N ILE A 76 -1.45 6.46 -24.43
CA ILE A 76 -2.18 6.13 -23.20
C ILE A 76 -3.58 6.75 -23.21
N PHE A 77 -3.71 8.02 -23.56
CA PHE A 77 -5.00 8.70 -23.64
C PHE A 77 -5.86 8.19 -24.80
N GLU A 78 -5.27 7.99 -25.97
CA GLU A 78 -5.97 7.45 -27.14
C GLU A 78 -6.53 6.06 -26.83
N ASP A 79 -5.72 5.13 -26.31
CA ASP A 79 -6.15 3.76 -26.02
C ASP A 79 -7.17 3.71 -24.86
N ALA A 80 -7.06 4.62 -23.90
CA ALA A 80 -8.02 4.69 -22.78
C ALA A 80 -9.42 5.16 -23.23
N PHE A 81 -9.52 6.07 -24.20
CA PHE A 81 -10.79 6.71 -24.56
C PHE A 81 -11.32 6.32 -25.93
N THR A 82 -10.47 5.96 -26.89
CA THR A 82 -10.90 5.61 -28.26
C THR A 82 -11.01 4.11 -28.50
N GLY A 83 -10.40 3.31 -27.62
CA GLY A 83 -10.43 1.86 -27.71
C GLY A 83 -9.97 1.34 -29.07
N ARG A 84 -8.67 1.39 -29.37
CA ARG A 84 -8.07 0.76 -30.57
C ARG A 84 -8.46 -0.71 -30.77
N ALA A 85 -8.98 -1.34 -29.74
CA ALA A 85 -9.64 -2.63 -29.82
C ALA A 85 -10.98 -2.61 -30.56
N ALA A 86 -11.43 -1.48 -31.05
CA ALA A 86 -12.61 -1.36 -31.91
C ALA A 86 -12.44 -2.03 -33.31
N VAL A 87 -11.24 -2.44 -33.68
CA VAL A 87 -11.01 -3.21 -34.92
C VAL A 87 -11.68 -4.60 -34.90
N GLY A 88 -12.19 -5.03 -33.75
CA GLY A 88 -12.90 -6.30 -33.57
C GLY A 88 -14.32 -6.22 -33.00
N GLY A 89 -14.98 -5.06 -32.98
CA GLY A 89 -16.42 -4.96 -32.62
C GLY A 89 -16.73 -4.88 -31.12
N PHE A 90 -15.77 -4.66 -30.23
CA PHE A 90 -15.96 -4.64 -28.77
C PHE A 90 -15.29 -3.43 -28.06
N ALA A 91 -15.58 -2.22 -28.50
CA ALA A 91 -15.05 -1.01 -27.83
C ALA A 91 -15.36 -0.95 -26.31
N GLY A 92 -16.56 -1.38 -25.91
CA GLY A 92 -16.94 -1.47 -24.49
C GLY A 92 -16.16 -2.52 -23.70
N ALA A 93 -15.71 -3.59 -24.31
CA ALA A 93 -14.96 -4.65 -23.64
C ALA A 93 -13.54 -4.22 -23.25
N THR A 94 -12.90 -3.33 -24.00
CA THR A 94 -11.55 -2.82 -23.72
C THR A 94 -11.52 -1.78 -22.63
N ILE A 95 -12.47 -0.85 -22.60
CA ILE A 95 -12.62 0.12 -21.49
C ILE A 95 -12.88 -0.66 -20.20
N MET A 96 -13.79 -1.65 -20.24
CA MET A 96 -14.07 -2.49 -19.09
C MET A 96 -12.83 -3.29 -18.64
N ALA A 97 -12.06 -3.82 -19.59
CA ALA A 97 -10.81 -4.51 -19.27
C ALA A 97 -9.78 -3.56 -18.65
N ALA A 98 -9.62 -2.35 -19.18
CA ALA A 98 -8.71 -1.35 -18.61
C ALA A 98 -9.11 -0.97 -17.18
N ILE A 99 -10.41 -0.72 -16.95
CA ILE A 99 -10.95 -0.44 -15.61
C ILE A 99 -10.70 -1.64 -14.68
N ARG A 100 -11.01 -2.85 -15.13
CA ARG A 100 -10.84 -4.08 -14.34
C ARG A 100 -9.38 -4.29 -13.94
N TRP A 101 -8.47 -4.24 -14.90
CA TRP A 101 -7.05 -4.45 -14.62
C TRP A 101 -6.45 -3.31 -13.82
N GLY A 102 -6.79 -2.06 -14.12
CA GLY A 102 -6.33 -0.91 -13.37
C GLY A 102 -6.79 -0.94 -11.91
N ALA A 103 -8.08 -1.20 -11.67
CA ALA A 103 -8.61 -1.30 -10.31
C ALA A 103 -8.00 -2.49 -9.54
N ALA A 104 -7.95 -3.69 -10.16
CA ALA A 104 -7.41 -4.88 -9.51
C ALA A 104 -5.94 -4.72 -9.14
N ARG A 105 -5.12 -4.20 -10.05
CA ARG A 105 -3.68 -4.01 -9.79
C ARG A 105 -3.41 -2.83 -8.87
N GLY A 106 -4.18 -1.73 -8.96
CA GLY A 106 -4.08 -0.61 -8.05
C GLY A 106 -4.38 -0.99 -6.60
N VAL A 107 -5.51 -1.65 -6.35
CA VAL A 107 -5.87 -2.14 -5.01
C VAL A 107 -4.83 -3.15 -4.48
N TYR A 108 -4.29 -3.99 -5.34
CA TYR A 108 -3.25 -4.94 -4.96
C TYR A 108 -1.94 -4.25 -4.54
N SER A 109 -1.53 -3.20 -5.25
CA SER A 109 -0.28 -2.48 -4.98
C SER A 109 -0.34 -1.67 -3.70
N ASN A 110 -1.38 -0.86 -3.54
CA ASN A 110 -1.49 0.09 -2.43
C ASN A 110 -2.21 -0.47 -1.19
N GLU A 111 -2.75 -1.69 -1.28
CA GLU A 111 -3.51 -2.36 -0.21
C GLU A 111 -4.70 -1.55 0.34
N ALA A 112 -5.07 -0.44 -0.29
CA ALA A 112 -6.18 0.41 0.16
C ALA A 112 -7.51 -0.34 0.09
N GLY A 113 -8.21 -0.39 1.21
CA GLY A 113 -9.46 -1.15 1.34
C GLY A 113 -9.28 -2.62 1.71
N LEU A 114 -8.06 -3.14 1.82
CA LEU A 114 -7.80 -4.50 2.31
C LEU A 114 -7.87 -4.61 3.84
N GLY A 115 -7.53 -3.52 4.55
CA GLY A 115 -7.46 -3.53 6.02
C GLY A 115 -6.20 -4.18 6.60
N SER A 116 -5.25 -4.64 5.76
CA SER A 116 -3.99 -5.25 6.16
C SER A 116 -3.05 -4.27 6.86
N THR A 117 -2.91 -3.07 6.33
CA THR A 117 -2.01 -2.01 6.81
C THR A 117 -2.42 -1.43 8.16
N ILE A 118 -3.66 -1.63 8.61
CA ILE A 118 -4.13 -1.18 9.92
C ILE A 118 -3.22 -1.70 11.04
N ALA A 119 -2.73 -2.93 10.92
CA ALA A 119 -1.82 -3.52 11.90
C ALA A 119 -0.51 -2.75 12.06
N GLY A 120 -0.02 -2.09 11.00
CA GLY A 120 1.12 -1.18 11.04
C GLY A 120 0.75 0.19 11.58
N HIS A 121 -0.29 0.81 11.04
CA HIS A 121 -0.71 2.16 11.40
C HIS A 121 -1.13 2.30 12.87
N CYS A 122 -1.75 1.27 13.46
CA CYS A 122 -2.15 1.30 14.88
C CYS A 122 -0.96 1.24 15.87
N THR A 123 0.27 1.00 15.39
CA THR A 123 1.48 1.03 16.22
C THR A 123 2.15 2.41 16.26
N ALA A 124 1.68 3.35 15.46
CA ALA A 124 2.24 4.69 15.38
C ALA A 124 2.04 5.46 16.68
N ASP A 125 3.09 6.16 17.11
CA ASP A 125 3.05 7.05 18.28
C ASP A 125 2.56 8.43 17.80
N THR A 126 1.28 8.69 17.97
CA THR A 126 0.62 9.91 17.52
C THR A 126 -0.42 10.37 18.52
N ASP A 127 -0.58 11.67 18.65
CA ASP A 127 -1.53 12.32 19.55
C ASP A 127 -2.99 12.32 19.00
N HIS A 128 -3.16 12.06 17.70
CA HIS A 128 -4.50 11.98 17.11
C HIS A 128 -4.55 11.02 15.89
N PRO A 129 -5.59 10.16 15.78
CA PRO A 129 -5.71 9.18 14.68
C PRO A 129 -5.68 9.80 13.28
N ILE A 130 -6.23 10.99 13.11
CA ILE A 130 -6.28 11.70 11.81
C ILE A 130 -4.88 12.06 11.32
N ARG A 131 -3.91 12.32 12.20
CA ARG A 131 -2.51 12.54 11.78
C ARG A 131 -1.94 11.30 11.10
N GLN A 132 -2.16 10.14 11.69
CA GLN A 132 -1.70 8.88 11.08
C GLN A 132 -2.46 8.56 9.79
N ALA A 133 -3.76 8.87 9.71
CA ALA A 133 -4.54 8.68 8.50
C ALA A 133 -4.01 9.51 7.31
N GLN A 134 -3.45 10.69 7.56
CA GLN A 134 -2.82 11.52 6.51
C GLN A 134 -1.59 10.83 5.91
N PHE A 135 -0.82 10.09 6.72
CA PHE A 135 0.30 9.28 6.20
C PHE A 135 -0.19 8.14 5.30
N GLY A 136 -1.29 7.48 5.65
CA GLY A 136 -1.91 6.47 4.77
C GLY A 136 -2.34 7.03 3.41
N ILE A 137 -2.89 8.25 3.38
CA ILE A 137 -3.22 8.93 2.11
C ILE A 137 -1.95 9.21 1.31
N PHE A 138 -0.90 9.71 1.96
CA PHE A 138 0.39 9.99 1.32
C PHE A 138 1.05 8.72 0.79
N GLU A 139 1.00 7.63 1.52
CA GLU A 139 1.52 6.31 1.12
C GLU A 139 0.86 5.82 -0.16
N VAL A 140 -0.48 5.81 -0.22
CA VAL A 140 -1.25 5.42 -1.41
C VAL A 140 -0.93 6.33 -2.60
N PHE A 141 -0.79 7.63 -2.38
CA PHE A 141 -0.40 8.58 -3.42
C PHE A 141 1.00 8.27 -3.97
N MET A 142 1.98 8.05 -3.10
CA MET A 142 3.36 7.74 -3.49
C MET A 142 3.45 6.43 -4.26
N ASP A 143 2.76 5.38 -3.80
CA ASP A 143 2.74 4.10 -4.48
C ASP A 143 2.06 4.20 -5.85
N THR A 144 0.82 4.66 -5.89
CA THR A 144 -0.02 4.57 -7.09
C THR A 144 0.29 5.66 -8.10
N ILE A 145 0.41 6.92 -7.66
CA ILE A 145 0.59 8.04 -8.57
C ILE A 145 2.07 8.22 -8.94
N VAL A 146 2.98 8.06 -7.99
CA VAL A 146 4.40 8.31 -8.28
C VAL A 146 5.08 7.04 -8.79
N ILE A 147 5.16 5.99 -8.00
CA ILE A 147 5.97 4.80 -8.34
C ILE A 147 5.38 4.03 -9.51
N CYS A 148 4.08 3.73 -9.51
CA CYS A 148 3.45 3.00 -10.60
C CYS A 148 3.48 3.78 -11.92
N THR A 149 3.26 5.11 -11.90
CA THR A 149 3.32 5.95 -13.11
C THR A 149 4.73 5.99 -13.67
N ILE A 150 5.74 6.23 -12.84
CA ILE A 150 7.14 6.27 -13.27
C ILE A 150 7.57 4.91 -13.86
N THR A 151 7.19 3.81 -13.21
CA THR A 151 7.47 2.46 -13.70
C THR A 151 6.82 2.20 -15.06
N SER A 152 5.55 2.54 -15.21
CA SER A 152 4.80 2.36 -16.45
C SER A 152 5.41 3.21 -17.59
N LEU A 153 5.72 4.47 -17.32
CA LEU A 153 6.37 5.34 -18.31
C LEU A 153 7.77 4.84 -18.70
N ALA A 154 8.56 4.33 -17.74
CA ALA A 154 9.88 3.76 -18.07
C ALA A 154 9.75 2.56 -19.00
N VAL A 155 8.78 1.65 -18.76
CA VAL A 155 8.52 0.50 -19.62
C VAL A 155 7.99 0.92 -21.00
N LEU A 156 7.07 1.86 -21.06
CA LEU A 156 6.47 2.30 -22.31
C LEU A 156 7.46 3.10 -23.17
N CYS A 157 8.18 4.05 -22.58
CA CYS A 157 9.17 4.88 -23.29
C CYS A 157 10.38 4.05 -23.79
N SER A 158 10.75 2.98 -23.09
CA SER A 158 11.83 2.09 -23.55
C SER A 158 11.45 1.20 -24.74
N GLY A 159 10.15 1.09 -25.08
CA GLY A 159 9.65 0.26 -26.18
C GLY A 159 9.70 -1.25 -25.92
N VAL A 160 10.19 -1.70 -24.77
CA VAL A 160 10.34 -3.16 -24.48
C VAL A 160 9.00 -3.90 -24.38
N TRP A 161 7.90 -3.19 -24.13
CA TRP A 161 6.57 -3.77 -24.05
C TRP A 161 6.07 -4.38 -25.37
N THR A 162 6.68 -4.02 -26.51
CA THR A 162 6.36 -4.58 -27.82
C THR A 162 7.07 -5.93 -28.09
N GLN A 163 7.99 -6.34 -27.21
CA GLN A 163 8.71 -7.60 -27.37
C GLN A 163 7.83 -8.78 -26.95
N GLU A 164 7.65 -9.73 -27.88
CA GLU A 164 6.90 -10.95 -27.59
C GLU A 164 7.64 -11.86 -26.62
N GLY A 165 6.87 -12.54 -25.76
CA GLY A 165 7.40 -13.56 -24.86
C GLY A 165 7.89 -13.05 -23.50
N LEU A 166 7.89 -11.73 -23.24
CA LEU A 166 8.20 -11.19 -21.93
C LEU A 166 7.00 -11.30 -20.98
N SER A 167 7.21 -11.86 -19.80
CA SER A 167 6.21 -11.78 -18.72
C SER A 167 6.20 -10.37 -18.10
N SER A 168 5.08 -10.01 -17.44
CA SER A 168 4.93 -8.70 -16.80
C SER A 168 6.09 -8.34 -15.83
N GLY A 169 6.62 -9.31 -15.09
CA GLY A 169 7.77 -9.10 -14.21
C GLY A 169 9.08 -8.85 -14.95
N GLN A 170 9.21 -9.35 -16.19
CA GLN A 170 10.41 -9.18 -17.02
C GLN A 170 10.42 -7.82 -17.74
N LEU A 171 9.29 -7.16 -17.92
CA LEU A 171 9.21 -5.87 -18.60
C LEU A 171 10.03 -4.78 -17.89
N ALA A 172 9.93 -4.67 -16.57
CA ALA A 172 10.73 -3.72 -15.81
C ALA A 172 12.23 -4.04 -15.93
N LEU A 173 12.61 -5.33 -15.84
CA LEU A 173 13.99 -5.77 -16.03
C LEU A 173 14.51 -5.36 -17.41
N ALA A 174 13.76 -5.65 -18.47
CA ALA A 174 14.12 -5.33 -19.84
C ALA A 174 14.25 -3.80 -20.07
N ALA A 175 13.36 -2.99 -19.46
CA ALA A 175 13.45 -1.54 -19.51
C ALA A 175 14.74 -1.01 -18.87
N PHE A 176 15.15 -1.54 -17.74
CA PHE A 176 16.43 -1.17 -17.12
C PHE A 176 17.63 -1.67 -17.94
N GLN A 177 17.54 -2.88 -18.50
CA GLN A 177 18.60 -3.41 -19.36
C GLN A 177 18.78 -2.60 -20.65
N SER A 178 17.72 -2.03 -21.21
CA SER A 178 17.80 -1.27 -22.46
C SER A 178 18.68 -0.02 -22.34
N VAL A 179 18.77 0.58 -21.16
CA VAL A 179 19.56 1.80 -20.90
C VAL A 179 20.87 1.49 -20.17
N PHE A 180 20.82 0.62 -19.16
CA PHE A 180 21.97 0.35 -18.29
C PHE A 180 22.72 -0.94 -18.64
N GLY A 181 22.27 -1.71 -19.66
CA GLY A 181 22.88 -2.99 -20.03
C GLY A 181 22.86 -4.00 -18.87
N ASN A 182 23.95 -4.75 -18.71
CA ASN A 182 24.07 -5.76 -17.66
C ASN A 182 24.03 -5.18 -16.23
N PHE A 183 24.48 -3.93 -16.04
CA PHE A 183 24.37 -3.27 -14.75
C PHE A 183 22.90 -3.07 -14.37
N GLY A 184 22.04 -2.71 -15.32
CA GLY A 184 20.59 -2.58 -15.09
C GLY A 184 19.96 -3.88 -14.62
N ALA A 185 20.38 -5.02 -15.15
CA ALA A 185 19.89 -6.32 -14.71
C ALA A 185 20.24 -6.62 -13.26
N ILE A 186 21.50 -6.38 -12.88
CA ILE A 186 21.96 -6.59 -11.49
C ILE A 186 21.25 -5.63 -10.56
N PHE A 187 21.12 -4.36 -10.96
CA PHE A 187 20.43 -3.33 -10.19
C PHE A 187 18.97 -3.72 -9.90
N VAL A 188 18.21 -4.10 -10.93
CA VAL A 188 16.81 -4.53 -10.77
C VAL A 188 16.73 -5.79 -9.94
N ALA A 189 17.60 -6.77 -10.15
CA ALA A 189 17.59 -8.00 -9.36
C ALA A 189 17.80 -7.72 -7.86
N VAL A 190 18.75 -6.86 -7.51
CA VAL A 190 19.00 -6.45 -6.13
C VAL A 190 17.80 -5.66 -5.57
N THR A 191 17.28 -4.71 -6.32
CA THR A 191 16.14 -3.89 -5.88
C THR A 191 14.90 -4.73 -5.66
N VAL A 192 14.56 -5.60 -6.61
CA VAL A 192 13.42 -6.54 -6.50
C VAL A 192 13.62 -7.49 -5.32
N PHE A 193 14.83 -8.01 -5.11
CA PHE A 193 15.11 -8.85 -3.94
C PHE A 193 14.82 -8.10 -2.63
N LEU A 194 15.24 -6.84 -2.52
CA LEU A 194 15.00 -6.03 -1.32
C LEU A 194 13.51 -5.72 -1.13
N PHE A 195 12.77 -5.41 -2.22
CA PHE A 195 11.33 -5.22 -2.18
C PHE A 195 10.59 -6.48 -1.72
N VAL A 196 10.90 -7.63 -2.31
CA VAL A 196 10.29 -8.91 -1.95
C VAL A 196 10.63 -9.27 -0.49
N PHE A 197 11.88 -9.09 -0.08
CA PHE A 197 12.33 -9.37 1.28
C PHE A 197 11.58 -8.52 2.31
N SER A 198 11.46 -7.19 2.09
CA SER A 198 10.72 -6.31 2.99
C SER A 198 9.24 -6.65 3.04
N THR A 199 8.62 -6.96 1.88
CA THR A 199 7.22 -7.35 1.79
C THR A 199 6.93 -8.66 2.53
N ILE A 200 7.78 -9.67 2.37
CA ILE A 200 7.64 -10.97 3.08
C ILE A 200 7.67 -10.75 4.60
N ILE A 201 8.60 -9.93 5.08
CA ILE A 201 8.71 -9.65 6.52
C ILE A 201 7.47 -8.90 7.03
N SER A 202 7.05 -7.84 6.33
CA SER A 202 5.90 -7.03 6.73
C SER A 202 4.59 -7.81 6.68
N ALA A 203 4.33 -8.54 5.59
CA ALA A 203 3.13 -9.37 5.46
C ALA A 203 3.10 -10.52 6.47
N GLY A 204 4.25 -11.14 6.76
CA GLY A 204 4.38 -12.14 7.82
C GLY A 204 4.02 -11.59 9.19
N PHE A 205 4.44 -10.37 9.48
CA PHE A 205 4.11 -9.67 10.72
C PHE A 205 2.63 -9.31 10.80
N PHE A 206 2.04 -8.77 9.74
CA PHE A 206 0.59 -8.48 9.70
C PHE A 206 -0.23 -9.76 9.88
N GLY A 207 0.16 -10.83 9.18
CA GLY A 207 -0.48 -12.14 9.35
C GLY A 207 -0.33 -12.69 10.77
N GLN A 208 0.80 -12.45 11.44
CA GLN A 208 1.00 -12.87 12.84
C GLN A 208 0.06 -12.15 13.79
N ILE A 209 -0.16 -10.85 13.61
CA ILE A 209 -1.12 -10.07 14.41
C ILE A 209 -2.54 -10.59 14.18
N GLN A 210 -2.93 -10.81 12.92
CA GLN A 210 -4.26 -11.34 12.59
C GLN A 210 -4.48 -12.74 13.17
N ALA A 211 -3.44 -13.59 13.10
CA ALA A 211 -3.48 -14.92 13.72
C ALA A 211 -3.59 -14.87 15.24
N GLU A 212 -2.97 -13.89 15.90
CA GLU A 212 -3.13 -13.67 17.35
C GLU A 212 -4.54 -13.26 17.71
N ILE A 213 -5.15 -12.40 16.91
CA ILE A 213 -6.53 -11.93 17.12
C ILE A 213 -7.55 -13.06 16.95
N LEU A 214 -7.42 -13.85 15.88
CA LEU A 214 -8.41 -14.88 15.54
C LEU A 214 -8.25 -16.16 16.36
N PHE A 215 -7.02 -16.61 16.56
CA PHE A 215 -6.73 -17.94 17.12
C PHE A 215 -5.94 -17.90 18.43
N GLY A 216 -5.59 -16.70 18.89
CA GLY A 216 -4.89 -16.49 20.14
C GLY A 216 -3.36 -16.65 20.04
N ARG A 217 -2.69 -16.30 21.15
CA ARG A 217 -1.24 -16.15 21.24
C ARG A 217 -0.43 -17.41 20.96
N LYS A 218 -1.00 -18.59 21.23
CA LYS A 218 -0.31 -19.86 20.96
C LYS A 218 -0.20 -20.10 19.45
N PHE A 219 -1.26 -19.84 18.70
CA PHE A 219 -1.28 -20.00 17.26
C PHE A 219 -0.40 -18.95 16.55
N SER A 220 -0.40 -17.73 17.03
CA SER A 220 0.48 -16.65 16.52
C SER A 220 1.96 -17.04 16.51
N LYS A 221 2.43 -17.81 17.52
CA LYS A 221 3.82 -18.33 17.55
C LYS A 221 4.07 -19.40 16.49
N VAL A 222 3.05 -20.20 16.16
CA VAL A 222 3.14 -21.24 15.13
C VAL A 222 3.08 -20.62 13.74
N TRP A 223 2.38 -19.49 13.58
CA TRP A 223 2.27 -18.74 12.34
C TRP A 223 3.62 -18.40 11.72
N VAL A 224 4.61 -18.07 12.53
CA VAL A 224 5.97 -17.74 12.07
C VAL A 224 6.61 -18.88 11.28
N TYR A 225 6.21 -20.12 11.51
CA TYR A 225 6.68 -21.30 10.76
C TYR A 225 5.76 -21.67 9.60
N ILE A 226 4.45 -21.47 9.78
CA ILE A 226 3.44 -21.79 8.76
C ILE A 226 3.56 -20.83 7.56
N TYR A 227 3.75 -19.54 7.81
CA TYR A 227 3.79 -18.51 6.78
C TYR A 227 4.91 -18.73 5.73
N PRO A 228 6.19 -18.96 6.11
CA PRO A 228 7.24 -19.29 5.16
C PRO A 228 6.96 -20.57 4.39
N LEU A 229 6.33 -21.56 5.00
CA LEU A 229 5.95 -22.80 4.33
C LEU A 229 4.95 -22.53 3.19
N PHE A 230 3.94 -21.68 3.41
CA PHE A 230 3.02 -21.24 2.36
C PHE A 230 3.73 -20.52 1.21
N ILE A 231 4.72 -19.68 1.51
CA ILE A 231 5.54 -19.00 0.49
C ILE A 231 6.30 -20.05 -0.35
N CYS A 232 6.94 -21.04 0.29
CA CYS A 232 7.65 -22.10 -0.43
C CYS A 232 6.70 -22.90 -1.33
N ILE A 233 5.51 -23.23 -0.84
CA ILE A 233 4.49 -23.91 -1.64
C ILE A 233 4.05 -23.02 -2.82
N ALA A 234 3.82 -21.75 -2.58
CA ALA A 234 3.45 -20.79 -3.63
C ALA A 234 4.53 -20.67 -4.70
N CYS A 235 5.81 -20.66 -4.32
CA CYS A 235 6.94 -20.64 -5.26
C CYS A 235 7.05 -21.91 -6.11
N ALA A 236 6.46 -23.04 -5.67
CA ALA A 236 6.42 -24.27 -6.45
C ALA A 236 5.40 -24.24 -7.61
N PHE A 237 4.46 -23.30 -7.60
CA PHE A 237 3.54 -23.11 -8.71
C PHE A 237 4.25 -22.47 -9.90
N SER A 238 4.29 -23.17 -11.02
CA SER A 238 4.95 -22.69 -12.24
C SER A 238 4.11 -21.66 -13.03
N ASN A 239 2.81 -21.58 -12.76
CA ASN A 239 1.89 -20.70 -13.49
C ASN A 239 1.49 -19.49 -12.66
N VAL A 240 2.19 -18.37 -12.91
CA VAL A 240 1.96 -17.07 -12.23
C VAL A 240 0.54 -16.54 -12.44
N THR A 241 -0.04 -16.75 -13.64
CA THR A 241 -1.41 -16.29 -13.95
C THR A 241 -2.44 -17.00 -13.07
N THR A 242 -2.32 -18.31 -12.88
CA THR A 242 -3.22 -19.07 -12.01
C THR A 242 -3.10 -18.61 -10.56
N MET A 243 -1.89 -18.31 -10.08
CA MET A 243 -1.69 -17.76 -8.75
C MET A 243 -2.40 -16.42 -8.57
N TYR A 244 -2.25 -15.50 -9.54
CA TYR A 244 -2.96 -14.21 -9.47
C TYR A 244 -4.48 -14.38 -9.47
N MET A 245 -5.02 -15.31 -10.25
CA MET A 245 -6.48 -15.58 -10.25
C MET A 245 -6.98 -16.05 -8.88
N ILE A 246 -6.23 -16.93 -8.21
CA ILE A 246 -6.56 -17.40 -6.86
C ILE A 246 -6.47 -16.24 -5.86
N LEU A 247 -5.39 -15.46 -5.91
CA LEU A 247 -5.20 -14.30 -5.04
C LEU A 247 -6.28 -13.24 -5.24
N ASP A 248 -6.63 -12.91 -6.48
CA ASP A 248 -7.69 -11.94 -6.78
C ASP A 248 -9.04 -12.37 -6.19
N GLY A 249 -9.33 -13.69 -6.19
CA GLY A 249 -10.52 -14.24 -5.55
C GLY A 249 -10.54 -14.02 -4.04
N PHE A 250 -9.44 -14.31 -3.35
CA PHE A 250 -9.32 -14.05 -1.90
C PHE A 250 -9.37 -12.57 -1.58
N LEU A 251 -8.66 -11.74 -2.34
CA LEU A 251 -8.66 -10.29 -2.16
C LEU A 251 -10.05 -9.69 -2.31
N ALA A 252 -10.84 -10.14 -3.28
CA ALA A 252 -12.21 -9.66 -3.47
C ALA A 252 -13.07 -9.89 -2.22
N VAL A 253 -12.96 -11.06 -1.57
CA VAL A 253 -13.68 -11.36 -0.34
C VAL A 253 -13.23 -10.44 0.80
N VAL A 254 -11.91 -10.28 0.97
CA VAL A 254 -11.34 -9.43 2.03
C VAL A 254 -11.76 -7.97 1.85
N VAL A 255 -11.66 -7.43 0.62
CA VAL A 255 -12.07 -6.06 0.31
C VAL A 255 -13.55 -5.84 0.62
N ILE A 256 -14.44 -6.75 0.20
CA ILE A 256 -15.88 -6.60 0.44
C ILE A 256 -16.17 -6.55 1.94
N LEU A 257 -15.61 -7.46 2.72
CA LEU A 257 -15.82 -7.50 4.17
C LEU A 257 -15.28 -6.25 4.86
N ASN A 258 -14.09 -5.79 4.48
CA ASN A 258 -13.50 -4.58 5.04
C ASN A 258 -14.29 -3.32 4.64
N MET A 259 -14.74 -3.22 3.39
CA MET A 259 -15.55 -2.09 2.92
C MET A 259 -16.88 -1.97 3.66
N ILE A 260 -17.52 -3.11 3.98
CA ILE A 260 -18.72 -3.12 4.82
C ILE A 260 -18.38 -2.51 6.19
N GLY A 261 -17.29 -2.93 6.83
CA GLY A 261 -16.83 -2.38 8.10
C GLY A 261 -16.59 -0.87 8.03
N LEU A 262 -15.89 -0.40 6.99
CA LEU A 262 -15.60 1.01 6.77
C LEU A 262 -16.87 1.86 6.61
N VAL A 263 -17.90 1.34 5.91
CA VAL A 263 -19.20 2.05 5.77
C VAL A 263 -19.85 2.27 7.13
N PHE A 264 -19.82 1.27 8.01
CA PHE A 264 -20.35 1.44 9.38
C PHE A 264 -19.55 2.44 10.21
N MET A 265 -18.24 2.57 9.95
CA MET A 265 -17.35 3.49 10.67
C MET A 265 -17.33 4.91 10.08
N CYS A 266 -17.97 5.19 8.95
CA CYS A 266 -17.92 6.49 8.27
C CYS A 266 -18.31 7.66 9.19
N LYS A 267 -19.31 7.48 10.07
CA LYS A 267 -19.72 8.52 11.02
C LYS A 267 -18.61 8.84 12.01
N GLN A 268 -17.99 7.82 12.60
CA GLN A 268 -16.91 7.98 13.58
C GLN A 268 -15.70 8.68 12.96
N VAL A 269 -15.33 8.30 11.73
CA VAL A 269 -14.23 8.95 11.00
C VAL A 269 -14.54 10.42 10.77
N LYS A 270 -15.78 10.76 10.38
CA LYS A 270 -16.22 12.15 10.20
C LYS A 270 -16.18 12.95 11.50
N ASP A 271 -16.59 12.36 12.61
CA ASP A 271 -16.58 12.99 13.92
C ASP A 271 -15.14 13.27 14.37
N LEU A 272 -14.23 12.31 14.27
CA LEU A 272 -12.78 12.47 14.53
C LEU A 272 -12.14 13.52 13.61
N GLN A 273 -12.52 13.54 12.33
CA GLN A 273 -12.03 14.54 11.38
C GLN A 273 -12.49 15.94 11.78
N THR A 274 -13.75 16.08 12.18
CA THR A 274 -14.33 17.35 12.62
C THR A 274 -13.64 17.84 13.89
N GLU A 275 -13.39 16.94 14.83
CA GLU A 275 -12.64 17.24 16.06
C GLU A 275 -11.23 17.73 15.72
N TYR A 276 -10.47 17.01 14.92
CA TYR A 276 -9.09 17.34 14.57
C TYR A 276 -8.97 18.71 13.90
N TYR A 277 -9.82 19.01 12.92
CA TYR A 277 -9.69 20.24 12.14
C TYR A 277 -10.27 21.48 12.87
N ASN A 278 -11.14 21.31 13.85
CA ASN A 278 -11.77 22.43 14.56
C ASN A 278 -11.18 22.69 15.96
N THR A 279 -10.41 21.75 16.51
CA THR A 279 -9.84 21.91 17.84
C THR A 279 -8.53 22.70 17.81
N PRO A 280 -8.45 23.85 18.48
CA PRO A 280 -7.19 24.60 18.62
C PRO A 280 -6.11 23.74 19.27
N GLY A 281 -4.89 23.80 18.74
CA GLY A 281 -3.74 22.99 19.18
C GLY A 281 -3.55 21.70 18.40
N MET A 282 -4.57 21.22 17.66
CA MET A 282 -4.47 20.01 16.83
C MET A 282 -4.11 20.33 15.38
N TYR A 283 -4.68 21.38 14.83
CA TYR A 283 -4.48 21.76 13.44
C TYR A 283 -4.22 23.26 13.27
N TYR A 284 -3.22 23.64 12.49
CA TYR A 284 -2.74 25.02 12.39
C TYR A 284 -3.78 26.05 11.91
N LEU A 285 -4.73 25.66 11.06
CA LEU A 285 -5.82 26.57 10.64
C LEU A 285 -6.82 26.82 11.77
N ALA A 286 -7.08 25.85 12.63
CA ALA A 286 -7.89 26.04 13.82
C ALA A 286 -7.21 27.01 14.79
N ASP A 287 -5.89 26.93 14.96
CA ASP A 287 -5.11 27.89 15.75
C ASP A 287 -5.17 29.30 15.19
N ARG A 288 -5.10 29.42 13.86
CA ARG A 288 -5.22 30.72 13.18
C ARG A 288 -6.60 31.30 13.37
N ALA A 289 -7.65 30.53 13.15
CA ALA A 289 -9.03 30.98 13.38
C ALA A 289 -9.29 31.40 14.83
N ALA A 290 -8.77 30.64 15.81
CA ALA A 290 -8.86 30.98 17.22
C ALA A 290 -8.11 32.29 17.57
N LYS A 291 -6.94 32.54 16.96
CA LYS A 291 -6.19 33.80 17.11
C LYS A 291 -6.92 34.99 16.50
N GLU A 292 -7.51 34.80 15.31
CA GLU A 292 -8.29 35.84 14.63
C GLU A 292 -9.57 36.20 15.44
N ALA A 293 -10.28 35.20 15.95
CA ALA A 293 -11.44 35.40 16.81
C ALA A 293 -11.08 36.15 18.10
N LYS A 294 -9.94 35.84 18.73
CA LYS A 294 -9.44 36.59 19.91
C LYS A 294 -9.04 38.03 19.59
N LYS A 295 -8.60 38.32 18.37
CA LYS A 295 -8.31 39.71 17.95
C LYS A 295 -9.56 40.50 17.65
N ALA A 296 -10.60 39.86 17.11
CA ALA A 296 -11.88 40.52 16.83
C ALA A 296 -12.70 40.80 18.08
N ALA A 297 -12.45 40.09 19.19
CA ALA A 297 -13.12 40.27 20.48
C ALA A 297 -12.43 41.30 21.38
N LYS A 298 -11.28 41.84 20.96
CA LYS A 298 -10.59 42.98 21.61
C LYS A 298 -10.86 44.31 20.89
#